data_1c52254df3e0ff874db5a247199dd169
#
_entry.id   1c52254df3e0ff874db5a247199dd169
#
_cell.length_a   1.000
_cell.length_b   1.000
_cell.length_c   1.000
_cell.angle_alpha   90.00
_cell.angle_beta   90.00
_cell.angle_gamma   90.00
#
_symmetry.space_group_name_H-M   'P 1'
#
loop_
_entity.id
_entity.type
_entity.pdbx_description
1 polymer ?
#
loop_
_entity_poly.entity_id
_entity_poly.type
_entity_poly.pdbx_seq_one_letter_code
_entity_poly.pdbx_strand_id
1 'polypeptide(L)'
;MTAHPKVTLVTCKSMPNLFKGEEGLLDELAARGCDPQIKVWNDPDVDWSEAGMVVVRSVSDYASDRPAFLEWTKQLRRVQNSADVLNWNTDKHYLKELAALGMPTIPTNWLEPEQNLSKHQIHTRFPAFGEFVVKPAVSSGVRDIGRYTTVDTRQRQAAMRQVQGLLGEGRSVMMQRYVEEIDLHGEISLVFFNGLVSHAVEKRSALHPASVSDPAVHEAVVTAEAADSVAWKWGEEIRRVLHGYVRSRLGHDEQFLFNRVDLVPDGKGSFLVMEVSLVDADLYLGATPGALGNFADAISARAHW
;
A
#
# COMPACT_ATOMS: atom_id res chain seq x y z
N MET A 1 -5.16 -20.62 -34.35
CA MET A 1 -4.26 -19.95 -33.42
C MET A 1 -5.13 -19.47 -32.28
N THR A 2 -4.91 -19.93 -31.06
CA THR A 2 -5.58 -19.36 -29.87
C THR A 2 -5.07 -17.96 -29.69
N ALA A 3 -5.97 -16.98 -29.59
CA ALA A 3 -5.59 -15.57 -29.35
C ALA A 3 -4.87 -15.48 -28.00
N HIS A 4 -3.79 -14.73 -27.96
CA HIS A 4 -3.09 -14.44 -26.70
C HIS A 4 -4.03 -13.66 -25.75
N PRO A 5 -4.14 -14.06 -24.47
CA PRO A 5 -4.99 -13.32 -23.54
C PRO A 5 -4.46 -11.90 -23.34
N LYS A 6 -5.35 -10.93 -23.49
CA LYS A 6 -5.03 -9.52 -23.27
C LYS A 6 -4.85 -9.23 -21.79
N VAL A 7 -3.77 -8.55 -21.43
CA VAL A 7 -3.45 -8.12 -20.07
C VAL A 7 -3.20 -6.61 -20.07
N THR A 8 -4.01 -5.88 -19.32
CA THR A 8 -3.84 -4.42 -19.19
C THR A 8 -3.26 -4.08 -17.82
N LEU A 9 -2.02 -3.59 -17.82
CA LEU A 9 -1.38 -3.03 -16.64
C LEU A 9 -1.82 -1.58 -16.49
N VAL A 10 -2.39 -1.24 -15.32
CA VAL A 10 -3.01 0.07 -15.13
C VAL A 10 -2.12 0.98 -14.29
N THR A 11 -1.95 2.19 -14.79
CA THR A 11 -1.13 3.24 -14.20
C THR A 11 -1.88 4.57 -14.12
N CYS A 12 -1.20 5.61 -13.65
CA CYS A 12 -1.64 7.00 -13.66
C CYS A 12 -0.77 7.89 -14.56
N LYS A 13 -1.27 9.07 -14.88
CA LYS A 13 -0.55 10.02 -15.76
C LYS A 13 0.84 10.42 -15.26
N SER A 14 1.03 10.48 -13.94
CA SER A 14 2.31 10.82 -13.33
C SER A 14 3.33 9.69 -13.33
N MET A 15 2.90 8.45 -13.57
CA MET A 15 3.74 7.25 -13.57
C MET A 15 3.50 6.38 -14.83
N PRO A 16 3.65 6.92 -16.05
CA PRO A 16 3.20 6.26 -17.28
C PRO A 16 3.94 4.95 -17.58
N ASN A 17 5.10 4.72 -16.96
CA ASN A 17 5.95 3.53 -17.16
C ASN A 17 5.91 2.55 -15.98
N LEU A 18 4.84 2.59 -15.19
CA LEU A 18 4.68 1.79 -13.96
C LEU A 18 5.68 2.18 -12.85
N PHE A 19 5.89 1.30 -11.85
CA PHE A 19 6.90 1.51 -10.84
C PHE A 19 8.31 1.25 -11.41
N LYS A 20 9.31 1.85 -10.79
CA LYS A 20 10.73 1.58 -11.07
C LYS A 20 11.02 0.08 -10.86
N GLY A 21 11.67 -0.54 -11.85
CA GLY A 21 11.93 -1.99 -11.85
C GLY A 21 10.82 -2.85 -12.47
N GLU A 22 9.75 -2.22 -12.98
CA GLU A 22 8.68 -2.90 -13.74
C GLU A 22 8.80 -2.71 -15.26
N GLU A 23 9.83 -2.01 -15.74
CA GLU A 23 10.01 -1.63 -17.16
C GLU A 23 10.01 -2.84 -18.11
N GLY A 24 10.53 -3.99 -17.65
CA GLY A 24 10.56 -5.23 -18.43
C GLY A 24 9.29 -6.09 -18.34
N LEU A 25 8.26 -5.67 -17.60
CA LEU A 25 7.10 -6.53 -17.32
C LEU A 25 6.27 -6.84 -18.59
N LEU A 26 6.21 -5.92 -19.56
CA LEU A 26 5.54 -6.17 -20.83
C LEU A 26 6.25 -7.29 -21.62
N ASP A 27 7.58 -7.24 -21.72
CA ASP A 27 8.36 -8.24 -22.43
C ASP A 27 8.24 -9.62 -21.77
N GLU A 28 8.29 -9.67 -20.45
CA GLU A 28 8.11 -10.89 -19.67
C GLU A 28 6.73 -11.51 -19.88
N LEU A 29 5.67 -10.71 -19.94
CA LEU A 29 4.31 -11.17 -20.20
C LEU A 29 4.14 -11.64 -21.67
N ALA A 30 4.72 -10.91 -22.63
CA ALA A 30 4.70 -11.30 -24.03
C ALA A 30 5.42 -12.64 -24.26
N ALA A 31 6.58 -12.85 -23.60
CA ALA A 31 7.31 -14.12 -23.63
C ALA A 31 6.50 -15.30 -23.08
N ARG A 32 5.50 -15.03 -22.21
CA ARG A 32 4.57 -16.03 -21.66
C ARG A 32 3.27 -16.17 -22.45
N GLY A 33 3.23 -15.62 -23.66
CA GLY A 33 2.08 -15.75 -24.56
C GLY A 33 0.88 -14.87 -24.18
N CYS A 34 1.09 -13.79 -23.44
CA CYS A 34 0.09 -12.76 -23.24
C CYS A 34 0.19 -11.65 -24.28
N ASP A 35 -0.87 -10.84 -24.42
CA ASP A 35 -0.91 -9.58 -25.19
C ASP A 35 -0.98 -8.42 -24.18
N PRO A 36 0.19 -7.93 -23.66
CA PRO A 36 0.22 -6.92 -22.61
C PRO A 36 0.15 -5.52 -23.16
N GLN A 37 -0.52 -4.62 -22.41
CA GLN A 37 -0.56 -3.19 -22.67
C GLN A 37 -0.56 -2.39 -21.37
N ILE A 38 -0.16 -1.11 -21.43
CA ILE A 38 -0.30 -0.16 -20.32
C ILE A 38 -1.40 0.84 -20.65
N LYS A 39 -2.27 1.13 -19.69
CA LYS A 39 -3.31 2.15 -19.80
C LYS A 39 -3.38 2.99 -18.53
N VAL A 40 -3.74 4.26 -18.69
CA VAL A 40 -4.02 5.17 -17.57
C VAL A 40 -5.48 4.99 -17.15
N TRP A 41 -5.75 4.80 -15.86
CA TRP A 41 -7.09 4.45 -15.37
C TRP A 41 -8.17 5.49 -15.68
N ASN A 42 -7.80 6.77 -15.71
CA ASN A 42 -8.73 7.89 -15.97
C ASN A 42 -8.56 8.51 -17.36
N ASP A 43 -8.03 7.75 -18.31
CA ASP A 43 -7.99 8.16 -19.72
C ASP A 43 -9.37 7.93 -20.36
N PRO A 44 -10.06 8.98 -20.82
CA PRO A 44 -11.40 8.89 -21.40
C PRO A 44 -11.44 8.15 -22.76
N ASP A 45 -10.29 8.03 -23.43
CA ASP A 45 -10.19 7.38 -24.73
C ASP A 45 -10.00 5.86 -24.64
N VAL A 46 -9.92 5.29 -23.42
CA VAL A 46 -9.76 3.85 -23.21
C VAL A 46 -11.11 3.16 -23.15
N ASP A 47 -11.33 2.21 -24.04
CA ASP A 47 -12.44 1.27 -23.95
C ASP A 47 -12.09 0.13 -22.97
N TRP A 48 -12.60 0.21 -21.76
CA TRP A 48 -12.35 -0.78 -20.69
C TRP A 48 -13.08 -2.10 -20.92
N SER A 49 -14.08 -2.16 -21.81
CA SER A 49 -14.74 -3.43 -22.16
C SER A 49 -13.80 -4.37 -22.92
N GLU A 50 -12.78 -3.81 -23.59
CA GLU A 50 -11.78 -4.51 -24.41
C GLU A 50 -10.42 -4.66 -23.68
N ALA A 51 -10.36 -4.30 -22.39
CA ALA A 51 -9.11 -4.31 -21.62
C ALA A 51 -8.55 -5.72 -21.30
N GLY A 52 -9.37 -6.78 -21.43
CA GLY A 52 -8.98 -8.12 -21.02
C GLY A 52 -8.87 -8.25 -19.50
N MET A 53 -7.82 -8.91 -19.00
CA MET A 53 -7.53 -8.97 -17.59
C MET A 53 -6.80 -7.68 -17.17
N VAL A 54 -7.35 -6.97 -16.20
CA VAL A 54 -6.82 -5.70 -15.69
C VAL A 54 -6.02 -5.94 -14.42
N VAL A 55 -4.79 -5.46 -14.38
CA VAL A 55 -3.91 -5.51 -13.20
C VAL A 55 -3.58 -4.08 -12.77
N VAL A 56 -4.10 -3.67 -11.63
CA VAL A 56 -3.88 -2.33 -11.08
C VAL A 56 -2.48 -2.25 -10.48
N ARG A 57 -1.64 -1.31 -11.01
CA ARG A 57 -0.25 -1.17 -10.59
C ARG A 57 0.01 0.21 -9.94
N SER A 58 0.44 1.19 -10.70
CA SER A 58 0.92 2.47 -10.21
C SER A 58 -0.14 3.56 -10.38
N VAL A 59 -1.13 3.57 -9.51
CA VAL A 59 -2.31 4.45 -9.56
C VAL A 59 -2.36 5.46 -8.40
N SER A 60 -1.21 5.97 -7.98
CA SER A 60 -1.05 6.80 -6.78
C SER A 60 -1.97 8.02 -6.72
N ASP A 61 -2.50 8.48 -7.86
CA ASP A 61 -3.43 9.60 -7.96
C ASP A 61 -4.87 9.25 -7.51
N TYR A 62 -5.19 7.96 -7.31
CA TYR A 62 -6.50 7.57 -6.76
C TYR A 62 -6.81 8.27 -5.42
N ALA A 63 -5.77 8.55 -4.65
CA ALA A 63 -5.91 9.20 -3.34
C ALA A 63 -6.46 10.64 -3.44
N SER A 64 -6.37 11.26 -4.62
CA SER A 64 -6.90 12.59 -4.88
C SER A 64 -8.36 12.57 -5.31
N ASP A 65 -8.82 11.48 -5.92
CA ASP A 65 -10.21 11.28 -6.33
C ASP A 65 -10.60 9.79 -6.21
N ARG A 66 -10.62 9.31 -4.96
CA ARG A 66 -11.00 7.93 -4.67
C ARG A 66 -12.41 7.56 -5.16
N PRO A 67 -13.44 8.42 -5.05
CA PRO A 67 -14.76 8.12 -5.59
C PRO A 67 -14.74 7.81 -7.09
N ALA A 68 -14.07 8.64 -7.91
CA ALA A 68 -13.94 8.39 -9.33
C ALA A 68 -13.15 7.10 -9.64
N PHE A 69 -12.08 6.83 -8.89
CA PHE A 69 -11.33 5.59 -9.02
C PHE A 69 -12.21 4.36 -8.74
N LEU A 70 -12.99 4.37 -7.67
CA LEU A 70 -13.88 3.28 -7.31
C LEU A 70 -15.03 3.10 -8.32
N GLU A 71 -15.56 4.19 -8.90
CA GLU A 71 -16.55 4.10 -9.96
C GLU A 71 -15.97 3.49 -11.23
N TRP A 72 -14.72 3.85 -11.57
CA TRP A 72 -13.99 3.21 -12.65
C TRP A 72 -13.81 1.70 -12.43
N THR A 73 -13.45 1.24 -11.23
CA THR A 73 -13.26 -0.20 -10.98
C THR A 73 -14.51 -1.03 -11.21
N LYS A 74 -15.71 -0.47 -11.07
CA LYS A 74 -16.99 -1.16 -11.31
C LYS A 74 -17.24 -1.46 -12.79
N GLN A 75 -16.57 -0.75 -13.70
CA GLN A 75 -16.69 -0.98 -15.16
C GLN A 75 -15.86 -2.18 -15.62
N LEU A 76 -14.92 -2.65 -14.79
CA LEU A 76 -13.97 -3.69 -15.14
C LEU A 76 -14.59 -5.08 -14.99
N ARG A 77 -14.54 -5.87 -16.05
CA ARG A 77 -15.08 -7.24 -16.03
C ARG A 77 -14.18 -8.22 -15.28
N ARG A 78 -12.86 -8.01 -15.37
CA ARG A 78 -11.85 -8.93 -14.82
C ARG A 78 -10.66 -8.14 -14.29
N VAL A 79 -10.76 -7.67 -13.06
CA VAL A 79 -9.71 -6.88 -12.39
C VAL A 79 -9.00 -7.71 -11.31
N GLN A 80 -7.72 -7.48 -11.14
CA GLN A 80 -6.83 -8.13 -10.19
C GLN A 80 -6.05 -7.05 -9.37
N ASN A 81 -6.15 -7.01 -8.05
CA ASN A 81 -7.08 -7.72 -7.16
C ASN A 81 -8.53 -7.27 -7.45
N SER A 82 -9.56 -7.94 -6.92
CA SER A 82 -10.95 -7.63 -7.25
C SER A 82 -11.36 -6.19 -6.87
N ALA A 83 -12.42 -5.67 -7.51
CA ALA A 83 -12.93 -4.32 -7.23
C ALA A 83 -13.30 -4.13 -5.75
N ASP A 84 -13.83 -5.17 -5.10
CA ASP A 84 -14.17 -5.13 -3.67
C ASP A 84 -12.93 -5.03 -2.79
N VAL A 85 -11.85 -5.74 -3.14
CA VAL A 85 -10.55 -5.63 -2.48
C VAL A 85 -9.95 -4.25 -2.69
N LEU A 86 -10.00 -3.70 -3.90
CA LEU A 86 -9.53 -2.34 -4.19
C LEU A 86 -10.30 -1.30 -3.37
N ASN A 87 -11.63 -1.43 -3.30
CA ASN A 87 -12.45 -0.54 -2.48
C ASN A 87 -12.06 -0.60 -1.00
N TRP A 88 -11.87 -1.79 -0.46
CA TRP A 88 -11.49 -1.97 0.93
C TRP A 88 -10.09 -1.43 1.23
N ASN A 89 -9.10 -1.79 0.44
CA ASN A 89 -7.69 -1.51 0.72
C ASN A 89 -7.25 -0.08 0.38
N THR A 90 -8.00 0.67 -0.43
CA THR A 90 -7.73 2.09 -0.71
C THR A 90 -8.01 3.02 0.48
N ASP A 91 -8.58 2.50 1.57
CA ASP A 91 -8.84 3.23 2.80
C ASP A 91 -8.20 2.50 3.99
N LYS A 92 -7.29 3.16 4.70
CA LYS A 92 -6.48 2.57 5.78
C LYS A 92 -7.28 2.17 7.03
N HIS A 93 -8.60 2.41 7.06
CA HIS A 93 -9.46 1.88 8.12
C HIS A 93 -9.41 0.34 8.22
N TYR A 94 -8.96 -0.36 7.17
CA TYR A 94 -8.70 -1.80 7.24
C TYR A 94 -7.71 -2.17 8.37
N LEU A 95 -6.79 -1.27 8.74
CA LEU A 95 -5.88 -1.51 9.87
C LEU A 95 -6.62 -1.59 11.21
N LYS A 96 -7.72 -0.83 11.37
CA LYS A 96 -8.58 -0.91 12.55
C LYS A 96 -9.31 -2.27 12.61
N GLU A 97 -9.72 -2.76 11.44
CA GLU A 97 -10.36 -4.06 11.32
C GLU A 97 -9.37 -5.20 11.62
N LEU A 98 -8.14 -5.13 11.09
CA LEU A 98 -7.08 -6.10 11.39
C LEU A 98 -6.70 -6.09 12.88
N ALA A 99 -6.62 -4.90 13.50
CA ALA A 99 -6.38 -4.79 14.95
C ALA A 99 -7.48 -5.47 15.77
N ALA A 100 -8.75 -5.34 15.36
CA ALA A 100 -9.87 -6.02 16.01
C ALA A 100 -9.82 -7.55 15.89
N LEU A 101 -9.11 -8.07 14.87
CA LEU A 101 -8.82 -9.49 14.69
C LEU A 101 -7.57 -9.96 15.46
N GLY A 102 -6.97 -9.08 16.26
CA GLY A 102 -5.80 -9.40 17.07
C GLY A 102 -4.45 -9.20 16.35
N MET A 103 -4.44 -8.61 15.15
CA MET A 103 -3.19 -8.27 14.47
C MET A 103 -2.50 -7.10 15.19
N PRO A 104 -1.19 -7.19 15.45
CA PRO A 104 -0.45 -6.13 16.12
C PRO A 104 -0.15 -4.97 15.16
N THR A 105 -1.16 -4.14 14.91
CA THR A 105 -1.00 -2.91 14.13
C THR A 105 -0.43 -1.78 14.99
N ILE A 106 0.12 -0.74 14.36
CA ILE A 106 0.54 0.47 15.08
C ILE A 106 -0.70 1.12 15.70
N PRO A 107 -0.75 1.34 17.03
CA PRO A 107 -1.89 1.96 17.69
C PRO A 107 -2.21 3.33 17.09
N THR A 108 -3.46 3.51 16.67
CA THR A 108 -3.90 4.68 15.90
C THR A 108 -5.07 5.38 16.58
N ASN A 109 -4.94 6.68 16.77
CA ASN A 109 -6.08 7.55 17.06
C ASN A 109 -6.70 8.00 15.73
N TRP A 110 -7.94 7.65 15.51
CA TRP A 110 -8.72 8.03 14.34
C TRP A 110 -9.52 9.29 14.61
N LEU A 111 -9.38 10.29 13.77
CA LEU A 111 -10.14 11.54 13.82
C LEU A 111 -10.98 11.62 12.55
N GLU A 112 -12.28 11.63 12.73
CA GLU A 112 -13.25 11.61 11.64
C GLU A 112 -13.86 13.00 11.43
N PRO A 113 -14.10 13.44 10.19
CA PRO A 113 -14.74 14.73 9.90
C PRO A 113 -16.10 14.89 10.61
N GLU A 114 -16.88 13.81 10.68
CA GLU A 114 -18.22 13.80 11.28
C GLU A 114 -18.21 14.05 12.80
N GLN A 115 -17.06 13.86 13.46
CA GLN A 115 -16.90 14.14 14.88
C GLN A 115 -16.92 15.63 15.19
N ASN A 116 -16.73 16.49 14.20
CA ASN A 116 -16.72 17.95 14.34
C ASN A 116 -15.86 18.45 15.51
N LEU A 117 -14.64 17.91 15.63
CA LEU A 117 -13.75 18.14 16.76
C LEU A 117 -13.29 19.58 16.83
N SER A 118 -13.46 20.20 18.01
CA SER A 118 -12.85 21.50 18.30
C SER A 118 -11.31 21.42 18.37
N LYS A 119 -10.63 22.55 18.24
CA LYS A 119 -9.17 22.62 18.39
C LYS A 119 -8.68 22.00 19.70
N HIS A 120 -9.41 22.25 20.80
CA HIS A 120 -9.06 21.68 22.10
C HIS A 120 -9.19 20.15 22.08
N GLN A 121 -10.25 19.61 21.53
CA GLN A 121 -10.45 18.16 21.42
C GLN A 121 -9.43 17.48 20.52
N ILE A 122 -9.00 18.12 19.42
CA ILE A 122 -7.89 17.63 18.61
C ILE A 122 -6.58 17.63 19.41
N HIS A 123 -6.31 18.72 20.12
CA HIS A 123 -5.09 18.85 20.92
C HIS A 123 -4.97 17.79 22.02
N THR A 124 -6.08 17.43 22.68
CA THR A 124 -6.09 16.39 23.72
C THR A 124 -5.84 14.97 23.17
N ARG A 125 -5.89 14.78 21.85
CA ARG A 125 -5.58 13.51 21.20
C ARG A 125 -4.12 13.37 20.80
N PHE A 126 -3.35 14.46 20.84
CA PHE A 126 -1.91 14.39 20.61
C PHE A 126 -1.24 13.58 21.72
N PRO A 127 -0.19 12.82 21.40
CA PRO A 127 0.61 12.15 22.43
C PRO A 127 1.13 13.16 23.46
N ALA A 128 1.20 12.74 24.71
CA ALA A 128 1.71 13.59 25.80
C ALA A 128 3.22 13.87 25.64
N PHE A 129 3.96 12.93 25.04
CA PHE A 129 5.41 13.01 24.85
C PHE A 129 5.85 12.19 23.62
N GLY A 130 7.06 12.49 23.13
CA GLY A 130 7.70 11.80 22.01
C GLY A 130 7.28 12.35 20.65
N GLU A 131 7.58 11.56 19.63
CA GLU A 131 7.25 11.89 18.25
C GLU A 131 5.99 11.16 17.78
N PHE A 132 5.33 11.71 16.78
CA PHE A 132 4.11 11.14 16.22
C PHE A 132 3.95 11.49 14.74
N VAL A 133 3.17 10.68 14.06
CA VAL A 133 2.84 10.83 12.65
C VAL A 133 1.38 11.21 12.50
N VAL A 134 1.12 12.16 11.61
CA VAL A 134 -0.22 12.52 11.12
C VAL A 134 -0.28 12.17 9.64
N LYS A 135 -1.28 11.40 9.24
CA LYS A 135 -1.52 11.04 7.84
C LYS A 135 -3.01 10.84 7.55
N PRO A 136 -3.49 11.09 6.33
CA PRO A 136 -4.87 10.79 5.97
C PRO A 136 -5.10 9.27 5.86
N ALA A 137 -6.34 8.83 6.10
CA ALA A 137 -6.74 7.43 5.93
C ALA A 137 -6.67 6.98 4.46
N VAL A 138 -7.01 7.87 3.54
CA VAL A 138 -6.85 7.66 2.09
C VAL A 138 -5.62 8.41 1.62
N SER A 139 -4.57 7.69 1.27
CA SER A 139 -3.29 8.26 0.81
C SER A 139 -2.47 7.24 0.05
N SER A 140 -1.60 7.72 -0.83
CA SER A 140 -0.57 6.94 -1.49
C SER A 140 0.79 7.63 -1.35
N GLY A 141 1.84 6.86 -1.19
CA GLY A 141 3.19 7.36 -0.93
C GLY A 141 3.27 8.20 0.34
N VAL A 142 4.08 9.26 0.30
CA VAL A 142 4.32 10.15 1.46
C VAL A 142 3.48 11.42 1.42
N ARG A 143 2.53 11.53 0.53
CA ARG A 143 1.69 12.73 0.39
C ARG A 143 0.85 12.95 1.64
N ASP A 144 0.88 14.18 2.14
CA ASP A 144 0.15 14.61 3.35
C ASP A 144 0.50 13.79 4.61
N ILE A 145 1.71 13.23 4.67
CA ILE A 145 2.23 12.57 5.87
C ILE A 145 3.21 13.53 6.55
N GLY A 146 3.06 13.73 7.87
CA GLY A 146 3.96 14.54 8.67
C GLY A 146 4.42 13.82 9.92
N ARG A 147 5.72 13.89 10.23
CA ARG A 147 6.31 13.49 11.51
C ARG A 147 6.55 14.72 12.36
N TYR A 148 6.10 14.69 13.59
CA TYR A 148 6.10 15.81 14.51
C TYR A 148 6.60 15.39 15.88
N THR A 149 7.15 16.34 16.65
CA THR A 149 7.48 16.14 18.05
C THR A 149 6.59 16.96 18.98
N THR A 150 6.31 16.42 20.15
CA THR A 150 5.51 17.09 21.18
C THR A 150 6.28 18.16 21.95
N VAL A 151 7.62 18.14 21.94
CA VAL A 151 8.45 19.09 22.69
C VAL A 151 8.64 20.43 21.98
N ASP A 152 8.41 20.49 20.65
CA ASP A 152 8.50 21.71 19.85
C ASP A 152 7.10 22.29 19.61
N THR A 153 6.85 23.48 20.13
CA THR A 153 5.57 24.19 19.98
C THR A 153 5.25 24.49 18.51
N ARG A 154 6.26 24.78 17.67
CA ARG A 154 6.06 25.09 16.24
C ARG A 154 5.60 23.83 15.50
N GLN A 155 6.21 22.68 15.80
CA GLN A 155 5.82 21.40 15.20
C GLN A 155 4.43 20.97 15.66
N ARG A 156 4.09 21.14 16.94
CA ARG A 156 2.71 20.91 17.44
C ARG A 156 1.68 21.77 16.71
N GLN A 157 2.00 23.04 16.47
CA GLN A 157 1.13 23.94 15.69
C GLN A 157 1.03 23.53 14.23
N ALA A 158 2.12 23.03 13.62
CA ALA A 158 2.11 22.50 12.26
C ALA A 158 1.22 21.23 12.16
N ALA A 159 1.38 20.30 13.09
CA ALA A 159 0.51 19.11 13.20
C ALA A 159 -0.97 19.51 13.34
N MET A 160 -1.26 20.50 14.20
CA MET A 160 -2.63 21.00 14.38
C MET A 160 -3.21 21.56 13.08
N ARG A 161 -2.43 22.37 12.34
CA ARG A 161 -2.87 22.91 11.04
C ARG A 161 -3.14 21.78 10.03
N GLN A 162 -2.28 20.78 9.96
CA GLN A 162 -2.45 19.65 9.07
C GLN A 162 -3.73 18.87 9.40
N VAL A 163 -3.93 18.50 10.67
CA VAL A 163 -5.15 17.79 11.11
C VAL A 163 -6.40 18.60 10.78
N GLN A 164 -6.41 19.90 11.08
CA GLN A 164 -7.57 20.77 10.79
C GLN A 164 -7.81 20.92 9.29
N GLY A 165 -6.75 21.02 8.48
CA GLY A 165 -6.86 21.07 7.03
C GLY A 165 -7.51 19.81 6.47
N LEU A 166 -6.98 18.63 6.82
CA LEU A 166 -7.50 17.35 6.37
C LEU A 166 -8.95 17.12 6.78
N LEU A 167 -9.30 17.38 8.05
CA LEU A 167 -10.68 17.27 8.52
C LEU A 167 -11.61 18.27 7.83
N GLY A 168 -11.12 19.50 7.56
CA GLY A 168 -11.86 20.53 6.82
C GLY A 168 -12.12 20.16 5.36
N GLU A 169 -11.27 19.31 4.78
CA GLU A 169 -11.43 18.72 3.44
C GLU A 169 -12.32 17.48 3.45
N GLY A 170 -12.90 17.09 4.58
CA GLY A 170 -13.70 15.88 4.72
C GLY A 170 -12.88 14.59 4.73
N ARG A 171 -11.58 14.66 5.06
CA ARG A 171 -10.66 13.52 5.08
C ARG A 171 -10.42 13.02 6.49
N SER A 172 -10.59 11.72 6.72
CA SER A 172 -10.26 11.06 7.99
C SER A 172 -8.75 11.09 8.24
N VAL A 173 -8.36 11.30 9.50
CA VAL A 173 -6.96 11.44 9.91
C VAL A 173 -6.56 10.31 10.83
N MET A 174 -5.43 9.69 10.54
CA MET A 174 -4.70 8.77 11.39
C MET A 174 -3.63 9.53 12.16
N MET A 175 -3.61 9.35 13.47
CA MET A 175 -2.54 9.85 14.33
C MET A 175 -1.92 8.69 15.08
N GLN A 176 -0.63 8.46 14.88
CA GLN A 176 0.12 7.34 15.43
C GLN A 176 1.35 7.85 16.19
N ARG A 177 1.69 7.23 17.31
CA ARG A 177 3.03 7.45 17.87
C ARG A 177 4.07 6.94 16.88
N TYR A 178 5.17 7.70 16.74
CA TYR A 178 6.27 7.24 15.91
C TYR A 178 6.93 6.02 16.57
N VAL A 179 7.22 5.02 15.77
CA VAL A 179 7.94 3.81 16.21
C VAL A 179 9.43 4.07 15.99
N GLU A 180 10.16 4.39 17.06
CA GLU A 180 11.56 4.79 16.99
C GLU A 180 12.48 3.70 16.43
N GLU A 181 12.10 2.45 16.59
CA GLU A 181 12.82 1.29 16.03
C GLU A 181 12.96 1.34 14.51
N ILE A 182 12.05 2.05 13.82
CA ILE A 182 12.14 2.26 12.36
C ILE A 182 13.39 3.04 11.97
N ASP A 183 13.80 4.02 12.78
CA ASP A 183 15.01 4.80 12.52
C ASP A 183 16.29 3.98 12.70
N LEU A 184 16.24 2.94 13.52
CA LEU A 184 17.39 2.08 13.83
C LEU A 184 17.49 0.88 12.88
N HIS A 185 16.36 0.27 12.57
CA HIS A 185 16.28 -1.04 11.91
C HIS A 185 15.58 -1.00 10.54
N GLY A 186 14.96 0.13 10.17
CA GLY A 186 14.19 0.24 8.93
C GLY A 186 12.85 -0.49 8.99
N GLU A 187 12.32 -0.76 7.82
CA GLU A 187 11.06 -1.45 7.56
C GLU A 187 11.33 -2.69 6.72
N ILE A 188 10.59 -3.77 6.95
CA ILE A 188 10.64 -4.99 6.14
C ILE A 188 9.34 -5.07 5.33
N SER A 189 9.46 -5.16 4.02
CA SER A 189 8.34 -5.41 3.11
C SER A 189 8.39 -6.85 2.61
N LEU A 190 7.35 -7.63 2.88
CA LEU A 190 7.17 -8.99 2.41
C LEU A 190 6.21 -9.00 1.24
N VAL A 191 6.62 -9.58 0.11
CA VAL A 191 5.85 -9.61 -1.13
C VAL A 191 5.39 -11.03 -1.45
N PHE A 192 4.11 -11.16 -1.79
CA PHE A 192 3.45 -12.41 -2.12
C PHE A 192 2.80 -12.31 -3.49
N PHE A 193 2.91 -13.38 -4.28
CA PHE A 193 2.19 -13.55 -5.55
C PHE A 193 1.35 -14.83 -5.53
N ASN A 194 0.07 -14.73 -5.90
CA ASN A 194 -0.88 -15.84 -5.84
C ASN A 194 -0.87 -16.59 -4.51
N GLY A 195 -0.68 -15.85 -3.42
CA GLY A 195 -0.61 -16.40 -2.07
C GLY A 195 0.70 -17.07 -1.69
N LEU A 196 1.69 -17.13 -2.59
CA LEU A 196 3.02 -17.64 -2.31
C LEU A 196 4.00 -16.50 -2.03
N VAL A 197 4.90 -16.72 -1.10
CA VAL A 197 6.01 -15.81 -0.81
C VAL A 197 6.88 -15.66 -2.06
N SER A 198 7.18 -14.44 -2.46
CA SER A 198 8.11 -14.14 -3.56
C SER A 198 9.45 -13.68 -3.01
N HIS A 199 9.48 -12.57 -2.28
CA HIS A 199 10.71 -11.97 -1.78
C HIS A 199 10.42 -11.02 -0.62
N ALA A 200 11.49 -10.59 0.03
CA ALA A 200 11.47 -9.54 1.04
C ALA A 200 12.49 -8.46 0.70
N VAL A 201 12.19 -7.23 1.12
CA VAL A 201 13.12 -6.12 1.04
C VAL A 201 13.17 -5.36 2.35
N GLU A 202 14.33 -4.83 2.68
CA GLU A 202 14.53 -3.88 3.76
C GLU A 202 14.65 -2.48 3.18
N LYS A 203 14.00 -1.53 3.80
CA LYS A 203 14.04 -0.13 3.38
C LYS A 203 14.08 0.81 4.57
N ARG A 204 14.69 1.96 4.38
CA ARG A 204 14.63 3.05 5.35
C ARG A 204 13.29 3.74 5.27
N SER A 205 12.74 4.17 6.40
CA SER A 205 11.51 4.96 6.42
C SER A 205 11.66 6.27 5.64
N ALA A 206 10.64 6.60 4.87
CA ALA A 206 10.52 7.91 4.21
C ALA A 206 10.52 9.08 5.20
N LEU A 207 10.12 8.85 6.45
CA LEU A 207 10.08 9.84 7.52
C LEU A 207 11.35 9.84 8.38
N HIS A 208 12.35 9.03 8.05
CA HIS A 208 13.65 9.10 8.71
C HIS A 208 14.29 10.48 8.45
N PRO A 209 14.92 11.11 9.45
CA PRO A 209 15.52 12.44 9.26
C PRO A 209 16.48 12.54 8.08
N ALA A 210 17.28 11.49 7.82
CA ALA A 210 18.17 11.42 6.67
C ALA A 210 17.41 11.33 5.34
N SER A 211 16.26 10.64 5.27
CA SER A 211 15.44 10.55 4.06
C SER A 211 14.75 11.86 3.71
N VAL A 212 14.36 12.65 4.72
CA VAL A 212 13.78 13.99 4.53
C VAL A 212 14.80 14.97 3.99
N SER A 213 16.09 14.84 4.40
CA SER A 213 17.18 15.70 3.93
C SER A 213 17.78 15.25 2.60
N ASP A 214 17.70 13.97 2.26
CA ASP A 214 18.21 13.39 1.00
C ASP A 214 17.23 12.30 0.49
N PRO A 215 16.40 12.59 -0.52
CA PRO A 215 15.47 11.63 -1.10
C PRO A 215 16.16 10.36 -1.63
N ALA A 216 17.40 10.41 -2.08
CA ALA A 216 18.13 9.23 -2.55
C ALA A 216 18.37 8.21 -1.43
N VAL A 217 18.44 8.65 -0.18
CA VAL A 217 18.54 7.77 0.99
C VAL A 217 17.24 7.01 1.24
N HIS A 218 16.11 7.64 0.95
CA HIS A 218 14.80 6.98 1.05
C HIS A 218 14.61 5.90 -0.01
N GLU A 219 15.14 6.11 -1.22
CA GLU A 219 15.04 5.15 -2.32
C GLU A 219 15.95 3.92 -2.15
N ALA A 220 16.83 3.92 -1.16
CA ALA A 220 17.71 2.78 -0.90
C ALA A 220 16.89 1.59 -0.38
N VAL A 221 16.64 0.64 -1.27
CA VAL A 221 15.99 -0.64 -0.99
C VAL A 221 17.06 -1.72 -1.13
N VAL A 222 17.18 -2.55 -0.11
CA VAL A 222 18.12 -3.67 -0.09
C VAL A 222 17.33 -4.97 -0.05
N THR A 223 17.70 -5.93 -0.89
CA THR A 223 17.15 -7.28 -0.81
C THR A 223 17.48 -7.87 0.56
N ALA A 224 16.47 -8.28 1.31
CA ALA A 224 16.67 -9.07 2.51
C ALA A 224 17.04 -10.50 2.09
N GLU A 225 18.33 -10.86 2.12
CA GLU A 225 18.84 -12.21 1.76
C GLU A 225 18.30 -13.30 2.67
N ALA A 226 17.98 -12.94 3.90
CA ALA A 226 17.22 -13.75 4.82
C ALA A 226 16.33 -12.77 5.59
N ALA A 227 15.10 -12.58 5.14
CA ALA A 227 14.12 -12.02 6.04
C ALA A 227 14.17 -12.85 7.32
N ASP A 228 14.31 -12.19 8.47
CA ASP A 228 14.29 -12.85 9.76
C ASP A 228 13.14 -13.88 9.75
N SER A 229 13.43 -15.09 10.20
CA SER A 229 12.44 -16.16 10.25
C SER A 229 11.18 -15.76 11.01
N VAL A 230 11.29 -14.78 11.91
CA VAL A 230 10.18 -14.16 12.64
C VAL A 230 9.36 -13.26 11.71
N ALA A 231 9.98 -12.44 10.87
CA ALA A 231 9.27 -11.59 9.90
C ALA A 231 8.47 -12.44 8.89
N TRP A 232 9.07 -13.53 8.36
CA TRP A 232 8.38 -14.48 7.49
C TRP A 232 7.17 -15.13 8.16
N LYS A 233 7.34 -15.59 9.38
CA LYS A 233 6.24 -16.17 10.16
C LYS A 233 5.09 -15.18 10.36
N TRP A 234 5.40 -13.93 10.66
CA TRP A 234 4.42 -12.86 10.76
C TRP A 234 3.73 -12.57 9.43
N GLY A 235 4.48 -12.49 8.34
CA GLY A 235 3.92 -12.29 7.00
C GLY A 235 2.91 -13.36 6.60
N GLU A 236 3.23 -14.64 6.85
CA GLU A 236 2.31 -15.75 6.61
C GLU A 236 1.07 -15.71 7.52
N GLU A 237 1.22 -15.35 8.78
CA GLU A 237 0.10 -15.21 9.70
C GLU A 237 -0.85 -14.07 9.26
N ILE A 238 -0.29 -12.92 8.89
CA ILE A 238 -1.07 -11.78 8.38
C ILE A 238 -1.80 -12.18 7.10
N ARG A 239 -1.11 -12.84 6.16
CA ARG A 239 -1.72 -13.33 4.93
C ARG A 239 -2.91 -14.25 5.21
N ARG A 240 -2.75 -15.19 6.15
CA ARG A 240 -3.81 -16.13 6.55
C ARG A 240 -5.02 -15.40 7.17
N VAL A 241 -4.79 -14.44 8.06
CA VAL A 241 -5.84 -13.63 8.68
C VAL A 241 -6.53 -12.77 7.63
N LEU A 242 -5.76 -12.16 6.73
CA LEU A 242 -6.26 -11.32 5.65
C LEU A 242 -7.20 -12.10 4.72
N HIS A 243 -6.81 -13.31 4.29
CA HIS A 243 -7.67 -14.17 3.49
C HIS A 243 -8.94 -14.56 4.22
N GLY A 244 -8.84 -14.97 5.48
CA GLY A 244 -10.01 -15.33 6.29
C GLY A 244 -10.98 -14.15 6.47
N TYR A 245 -10.45 -12.96 6.70
CA TYR A 245 -11.23 -11.74 6.85
C TYR A 245 -11.95 -11.35 5.54
N VAL A 246 -11.23 -11.30 4.42
CA VAL A 246 -11.79 -10.95 3.12
C VAL A 246 -12.86 -11.96 2.72
N ARG A 247 -12.63 -13.26 2.90
CA ARG A 247 -13.64 -14.29 2.69
C ARG A 247 -14.89 -14.05 3.53
N SER A 248 -14.75 -13.75 4.81
CA SER A 248 -15.89 -13.45 5.70
C SER A 248 -16.66 -12.20 5.25
N ARG A 249 -15.94 -11.18 4.75
CA ARG A 249 -16.53 -9.92 4.32
C ARG A 249 -17.23 -10.00 2.97
N LEU A 250 -16.62 -10.70 1.99
CA LEU A 250 -17.13 -10.81 0.63
C LEU A 250 -18.07 -12.01 0.44
N GLY A 251 -18.05 -12.97 1.35
CA GLY A 251 -18.86 -14.19 1.26
C GLY A 251 -18.33 -15.25 0.30
N HIS A 252 -17.14 -15.04 -0.28
CA HIS A 252 -16.45 -15.97 -1.17
C HIS A 252 -14.94 -15.93 -0.95
N ASP A 253 -14.24 -16.96 -1.41
CA ASP A 253 -12.79 -16.98 -1.41
C ASP A 253 -12.24 -15.99 -2.43
N GLU A 254 -11.34 -15.14 -1.99
CA GLU A 254 -10.63 -14.18 -2.82
C GLU A 254 -9.13 -14.52 -2.81
N GLN A 255 -8.58 -14.80 -3.97
CA GLN A 255 -7.15 -15.05 -4.12
C GLN A 255 -6.47 -13.79 -4.64
N PHE A 256 -5.64 -13.15 -3.82
CA PHE A 256 -4.91 -11.97 -4.25
C PHE A 256 -3.85 -12.34 -5.31
N LEU A 257 -3.82 -11.59 -6.41
CA LEU A 257 -2.73 -11.70 -7.38
C LEU A 257 -1.42 -11.32 -6.72
N PHE A 258 -1.44 -10.24 -5.94
CA PHE A 258 -0.31 -9.81 -5.14
C PHE A 258 -0.80 -9.20 -3.82
N ASN A 259 0.04 -9.28 -2.81
CA ASN A 259 -0.03 -8.43 -1.63
C ASN A 259 1.38 -8.12 -1.12
N ARG A 260 1.54 -6.94 -0.52
CA ARG A 260 2.72 -6.54 0.23
C ARG A 260 2.33 -6.30 1.67
N VAL A 261 3.14 -6.79 2.59
CA VAL A 261 2.97 -6.57 4.03
C VAL A 261 4.19 -5.81 4.52
N ASP A 262 3.99 -4.61 5.05
CA ASP A 262 5.04 -3.79 5.62
C ASP A 262 5.05 -3.94 7.14
N LEU A 263 6.18 -4.40 7.65
CA LEU A 263 6.43 -4.70 9.05
C LEU A 263 7.49 -3.76 9.63
N VAL A 264 7.29 -3.36 10.87
CA VAL A 264 8.26 -2.59 11.64
C VAL A 264 8.56 -3.28 12.96
N PRO A 265 9.81 -3.31 13.43
CA PRO A 265 10.15 -3.90 14.73
C PRO A 265 9.41 -3.19 15.86
N ASP A 266 8.98 -3.96 16.86
CA ASP A 266 8.28 -3.44 18.05
C ASP A 266 9.21 -3.12 19.23
N GLY A 267 10.53 -3.35 19.07
CA GLY A 267 11.54 -3.20 20.11
C GLY A 267 11.51 -4.31 21.19
N LYS A 268 10.70 -5.35 20.99
CA LYS A 268 10.54 -6.48 21.94
C LYS A 268 10.78 -7.83 21.29
N GLY A 269 11.39 -7.85 20.10
CA GLY A 269 11.67 -9.06 19.34
C GLY A 269 10.49 -9.56 18.49
N SER A 270 9.52 -8.69 18.24
CA SER A 270 8.38 -8.94 17.35
C SER A 270 8.17 -7.78 16.38
N PHE A 271 7.07 -7.78 15.63
CA PHE A 271 6.77 -6.78 14.62
C PHE A 271 5.38 -6.19 14.80
N LEU A 272 5.22 -4.95 14.35
CA LEU A 272 3.93 -4.31 14.13
C LEU A 272 3.65 -4.24 12.64
N VAL A 273 2.40 -4.46 12.27
CA VAL A 273 1.90 -4.24 10.90
C VAL A 273 1.74 -2.74 10.69
N MET A 274 2.52 -2.20 9.77
CA MET A 274 2.44 -0.79 9.38
C MET A 274 1.46 -0.60 8.24
N GLU A 275 1.52 -1.49 7.22
CA GLU A 275 0.65 -1.44 6.05
C GLU A 275 0.47 -2.83 5.44
N VAL A 276 -0.69 -3.05 4.80
CA VAL A 276 -0.96 -4.15 3.87
C VAL A 276 -1.43 -3.54 2.57
N SER A 277 -0.66 -3.73 1.50
CA SER A 277 -0.94 -3.11 0.21
C SER A 277 -1.42 -4.15 -0.80
N LEU A 278 -2.65 -3.96 -1.28
CA LEU A 278 -3.33 -4.76 -2.31
C LEU A 278 -3.65 -3.93 -3.57
N VAL A 279 -3.36 -2.64 -3.52
CA VAL A 279 -3.52 -1.65 -4.58
C VAL A 279 -2.35 -0.66 -4.53
N ASP A 280 -1.92 -0.13 -5.67
CA ASP A 280 -0.85 0.88 -5.77
C ASP A 280 0.41 0.51 -4.95
N ALA A 281 0.79 -0.78 -5.01
CA ALA A 281 1.92 -1.29 -4.26
C ALA A 281 3.18 -1.33 -5.14
N ASP A 282 4.22 -0.58 -4.76
CA ASP A 282 5.55 -0.90 -5.25
C ASP A 282 5.95 -2.28 -4.72
N LEU A 283 6.20 -3.22 -5.61
CA LEU A 283 6.55 -4.60 -5.29
C LEU A 283 8.07 -4.82 -5.31
N TYR A 284 8.85 -3.73 -5.52
CA TYR A 284 10.31 -3.75 -5.52
C TYR A 284 10.93 -4.80 -6.47
N LEU A 285 10.31 -4.99 -7.65
CA LEU A 285 10.66 -6.07 -8.58
C LEU A 285 12.10 -5.94 -9.11
N GLY A 286 12.62 -4.72 -9.17
CA GLY A 286 14.02 -4.48 -9.56
C GLY A 286 15.03 -4.73 -8.44
N ALA A 287 14.60 -4.86 -7.19
CA ALA A 287 15.52 -5.03 -6.06
C ALA A 287 15.95 -6.49 -5.85
N THR A 288 15.16 -7.46 -6.33
CA THR A 288 15.41 -8.89 -6.12
C THR A 288 15.52 -9.63 -7.45
N PRO A 289 16.63 -10.34 -7.72
CA PRO A 289 16.77 -11.15 -8.94
C PRO A 289 15.62 -12.13 -9.10
N GLY A 290 15.01 -12.17 -10.30
CA GLY A 290 13.90 -13.07 -10.61
C GLY A 290 12.51 -12.61 -10.16
N ALA A 291 12.39 -11.58 -9.32
CA ALA A 291 11.08 -11.12 -8.83
C ALA A 291 10.15 -10.65 -9.95
N LEU A 292 10.68 -9.99 -10.97
CA LEU A 292 9.93 -9.57 -12.15
C LEU A 292 9.34 -10.78 -12.90
N GLY A 293 10.16 -11.81 -13.15
CA GLY A 293 9.71 -13.06 -13.79
C GLY A 293 8.64 -13.78 -12.96
N ASN A 294 8.83 -13.87 -11.64
CA ASN A 294 7.84 -14.48 -10.73
C ASN A 294 6.49 -13.74 -10.77
N PHE A 295 6.52 -12.41 -10.88
CA PHE A 295 5.28 -11.64 -11.00
C PHE A 295 4.61 -11.85 -12.37
N ALA A 296 5.41 -11.87 -13.44
CA ALA A 296 4.90 -12.18 -14.78
C ALA A 296 4.30 -13.60 -14.85
N ASP A 297 4.91 -14.60 -14.19
CA ASP A 297 4.35 -15.96 -14.06
C ASP A 297 2.98 -15.93 -13.34
N ALA A 298 2.89 -15.18 -12.25
CA ALA A 298 1.65 -15.05 -11.48
C ALA A 298 0.51 -14.40 -12.29
N ILE A 299 0.81 -13.36 -13.06
CA ILE A 299 -0.14 -12.68 -13.95
C ILE A 299 -0.55 -13.61 -15.09
N SER A 300 0.43 -14.21 -15.78
CA SER A 300 0.20 -15.09 -16.93
C SER A 300 -0.65 -16.31 -16.55
N ALA A 301 -0.36 -16.96 -15.42
CA ALA A 301 -1.15 -18.07 -14.92
C ALA A 301 -2.64 -17.70 -14.83
N ARG A 302 -2.95 -16.50 -14.33
CA ARG A 302 -4.33 -16.02 -14.24
C ARG A 302 -4.91 -15.61 -15.59
N ALA A 303 -4.10 -15.03 -16.48
CA ALA A 303 -4.56 -14.55 -17.77
C ALA A 303 -5.06 -15.70 -18.67
N HIS A 304 -4.46 -16.88 -18.55
CA HIS A 304 -4.81 -18.08 -19.32
C HIS A 304 -5.98 -18.88 -18.74
N TRP A 305 -6.48 -18.53 -17.56
CA TRP A 305 -7.66 -19.15 -16.93
C TRP A 305 -8.92 -18.35 -17.27
#